data_8e8738fbcd5920ab8d5cc24dd8e93d85
#
_entry.id   8e8738fbcd5920ab8d5cc24dd8e93d85
#
_cell.length_a   1.000
_cell.length_b   1.000
_cell.length_c   1.000
_cell.angle_alpha   90.00
_cell.angle_beta   90.00
_cell.angle_gamma   90.00
#
_symmetry.space_group_name_H-M   'P 1'
#
loop_
_entity.id
_entity.type
_entity.pdbx_description
1 polymer ?
#
loop_
_entity_poly.entity_id
_entity_poly.type
_entity_poly.pdbx_seq_one_letter_code
_entity_poly.pdbx_strand_id
1 'polypeptide(L)'
;MLPYTGDYTEHFDSEKPSLTFYSFTPRSLMRGGMYQMDDALAALLIEAHRNIGFLEGLVEYAPNKEAFAELMLLKECTYSHMIDYDGPDLKEILTIRGTDKGNITPIMNLEAAYSAAANLEIHAPDLSQICGIALNGESENTPIDVRAHQTFWLGAKTNLKGYNPTAPDAVLPDISAYLYNDHNTDPLIKAALVHYQFEMIHPFERYNGIVGRILVPMVLRDVIGDARQLICLSECLYHNKNEYFDLLRS
;
A
#
# COMPACT_ATOMS: atom_id res chain seq x y z
N MET A 1 -9.39 14.44 20.57
CA MET A 1 -9.86 15.02 19.29
C MET A 1 -9.17 14.23 18.22
N LEU A 2 -9.90 13.60 17.29
CA LEU A 2 -9.26 12.89 16.18
C LEU A 2 -8.40 13.86 15.36
N PRO A 3 -7.24 13.44 14.86
CA PRO A 3 -6.40 14.30 14.05
C PRO A 3 -7.15 14.71 12.77
N TYR A 4 -6.91 15.94 12.32
CA TYR A 4 -7.45 16.43 11.06
C TYR A 4 -6.69 15.79 9.89
N THR A 5 -7.38 14.99 9.09
CA THR A 5 -6.77 14.16 8.04
C THR A 5 -6.87 14.75 6.64
N GLY A 6 -7.77 15.70 6.39
CA GLY A 6 -7.91 16.34 5.07
C GLY A 6 -9.18 17.15 4.90
N ASP A 7 -9.39 17.67 3.70
CA ASP A 7 -10.50 18.52 3.31
C ASP A 7 -11.43 17.85 2.32
N TYR A 8 -12.73 18.13 2.46
CA TYR A 8 -13.74 17.79 1.45
C TYR A 8 -14.01 18.98 0.55
N THR A 9 -13.95 18.77 -0.75
CA THR A 9 -14.33 19.77 -1.76
C THR A 9 -15.63 19.34 -2.42
N GLU A 10 -16.62 20.23 -2.43
CA GLU A 10 -17.89 20.01 -3.12
C GLU A 10 -17.73 20.31 -4.62
N HIS A 11 -18.18 19.38 -5.45
CA HIS A 11 -18.24 19.50 -6.89
C HIS A 11 -19.71 19.56 -7.28
N PHE A 12 -20.17 20.76 -7.58
CA PHE A 12 -21.56 21.04 -7.94
C PHE A 12 -21.71 21.18 -9.45
N ASP A 13 -22.63 20.40 -10.02
CA ASP A 13 -23.06 20.56 -11.41
C ASP A 13 -24.36 21.35 -11.43
N SER A 14 -24.31 22.58 -11.95
CA SER A 14 -25.48 23.47 -12.03
C SER A 14 -26.56 22.97 -13.00
N GLU A 15 -26.18 22.18 -14.01
CA GLU A 15 -27.12 21.62 -14.99
C GLU A 15 -27.72 20.31 -14.51
N LYS A 16 -26.97 19.56 -13.69
CA LYS A 16 -27.36 18.27 -13.13
C LYS A 16 -27.06 18.21 -11.63
N PRO A 17 -27.86 18.86 -10.78
CA PRO A 17 -27.61 18.87 -9.32
C PRO A 17 -27.52 17.48 -8.68
N SER A 18 -28.10 16.46 -9.31
CA SER A 18 -28.01 15.07 -8.88
C SER A 18 -26.61 14.46 -9.05
N LEU A 19 -25.71 15.12 -9.76
CA LEU A 19 -24.31 14.75 -9.93
C LEU A 19 -23.36 15.47 -8.96
N THR A 20 -23.89 16.20 -7.98
CA THR A 20 -23.07 16.81 -6.92
C THR A 20 -22.38 15.70 -6.10
N PHE A 21 -21.06 15.82 -5.96
CA PHE A 21 -20.27 14.90 -5.14
C PHE A 21 -19.21 15.64 -4.34
N TYR A 22 -18.59 14.97 -3.38
CA TYR A 22 -17.51 15.51 -2.56
C TYR A 22 -16.25 14.67 -2.75
N SER A 23 -15.15 15.31 -3.17
CA SER A 23 -13.84 14.67 -3.16
C SER A 23 -13.11 14.98 -1.87
N PHE A 24 -12.40 13.99 -1.35
CA PHE A 24 -11.51 14.13 -0.20
C PHE A 24 -10.09 14.38 -0.69
N THR A 25 -9.47 15.46 -0.22
CA THR A 25 -8.05 15.72 -0.44
C THR A 25 -7.33 15.52 0.88
N PRO A 26 -6.44 14.52 1.00
CA PRO A 26 -5.73 14.29 2.24
C PRO A 26 -4.82 15.47 2.58
N ARG A 27 -4.70 15.75 3.87
CA ARG A 27 -3.78 16.77 4.37
C ARG A 27 -2.35 16.38 4.04
N SER A 28 -1.53 17.36 3.65
CA SER A 28 -0.11 17.14 3.43
C SER A 28 0.57 16.57 4.66
N LEU A 29 1.32 15.49 4.49
CA LEU A 29 2.13 14.86 5.53
C LEU A 29 3.18 15.82 6.08
N MET A 30 3.68 16.75 5.26
CA MET A 30 4.66 17.79 5.65
C MET A 30 4.15 18.72 6.74
N ARG A 31 2.83 18.85 6.90
CA ARG A 31 2.25 19.70 7.95
C ARG A 31 2.26 19.05 9.33
N GLY A 32 2.56 17.77 9.42
CA GLY A 32 2.51 17.00 10.66
C GLY A 32 1.11 16.92 11.30
N GLY A 33 1.05 16.33 12.50
CA GLY A 33 -0.21 16.26 13.25
C GLY A 33 -1.24 15.28 12.71
N MET A 34 -0.80 14.31 11.89
CA MET A 34 -1.65 13.24 11.37
C MET A 34 -1.92 12.15 12.40
N TYR A 35 -1.14 12.09 13.44
CA TYR A 35 -1.31 11.16 14.56
C TYR A 35 -0.96 11.82 15.88
N GLN A 36 -1.40 11.21 16.96
CA GLN A 36 -1.03 11.60 18.31
C GLN A 36 -0.37 10.40 18.98
N MET A 37 0.85 10.62 19.47
CA MET A 37 1.53 9.61 20.28
C MET A 37 0.85 9.54 21.65
N ASP A 38 0.17 8.44 21.91
CA ASP A 38 -0.37 8.09 23.22
C ASP A 38 0.28 6.83 23.77
N ASP A 39 -0.05 6.45 24.99
CA ASP A 39 0.54 5.29 25.66
C ASP A 39 0.25 3.99 24.92
N ALA A 40 -0.91 3.87 24.26
CA ALA A 40 -1.29 2.68 23.52
C ALA A 40 -0.44 2.54 22.25
N LEU A 41 -0.29 3.60 21.46
CA LEU A 41 0.55 3.60 20.27
C LEU A 41 2.02 3.37 20.64
N ALA A 42 2.50 4.01 21.70
CA ALA A 42 3.87 3.82 22.19
C ALA A 42 4.13 2.36 22.58
N ALA A 43 3.19 1.70 23.27
CA ALA A 43 3.30 0.29 23.65
C ALA A 43 3.35 -0.62 22.40
N LEU A 44 2.50 -0.37 21.41
CA LEU A 44 2.49 -1.12 20.14
C LEU A 44 3.80 -0.96 19.37
N LEU A 45 4.36 0.25 19.31
CA LEU A 45 5.65 0.50 18.66
C LEU A 45 6.79 -0.25 19.34
N ILE A 46 6.85 -0.21 20.68
CA ILE A 46 7.85 -0.97 21.45
C ILE A 46 7.76 -2.46 21.16
N GLU A 47 6.53 -3.00 21.12
CA GLU A 47 6.31 -4.40 20.80
C GLU A 47 6.71 -4.73 19.36
N ALA A 48 6.35 -3.89 18.40
CA ALA A 48 6.68 -4.07 16.99
C ALA A 48 8.20 -4.06 16.78
N HIS A 49 8.91 -3.07 17.30
CA HIS A 49 10.37 -3.00 17.20
C HIS A 49 11.06 -4.20 17.88
N ARG A 50 10.57 -4.63 19.04
CA ARG A 50 11.08 -5.84 19.69
C ARG A 50 10.91 -7.08 18.81
N ASN A 51 9.76 -7.25 18.20
CA ASN A 51 9.46 -8.41 17.35
C ASN A 51 10.28 -8.36 16.04
N ILE A 52 10.49 -7.17 15.46
CA ILE A 52 11.38 -6.99 14.30
C ILE A 52 12.82 -7.37 14.68
N GLY A 53 13.35 -6.86 15.78
CA GLY A 53 14.69 -7.21 16.22
C GLY A 53 14.85 -8.71 16.53
N PHE A 54 13.81 -9.35 17.05
CA PHE A 54 13.80 -10.81 17.22
C PHE A 54 13.82 -11.53 15.87
N LEU A 55 13.04 -11.06 14.90
CA LEU A 55 12.99 -11.61 13.54
C LEU A 55 14.34 -11.45 12.83
N GLU A 56 14.99 -10.28 12.93
CA GLU A 56 16.36 -10.06 12.41
C GLU A 56 17.35 -11.08 12.97
N GLY A 57 17.29 -11.31 14.28
CA GLY A 57 18.11 -12.34 14.92
C GLY A 57 17.83 -13.76 14.39
N LEU A 58 16.57 -14.10 14.11
CA LEU A 58 16.20 -15.42 13.56
C LEU A 58 16.69 -15.62 12.13
N VAL A 59 16.65 -14.57 11.30
CA VAL A 59 17.12 -14.62 9.90
C VAL A 59 18.57 -15.08 9.83
N GLU A 60 19.42 -14.65 10.77
CA GLU A 60 20.84 -15.01 10.80
C GLU A 60 21.07 -16.53 10.92
N TYR A 61 20.14 -17.24 11.54
CA TYR A 61 20.23 -18.68 11.78
C TYR A 61 19.40 -19.53 10.81
N ALA A 62 18.70 -18.90 9.87
CA ALA A 62 17.87 -19.64 8.91
C ALA A 62 18.75 -20.49 7.96
N PRO A 63 18.48 -21.81 7.83
CA PRO A 63 19.32 -22.70 7.02
C PRO A 63 19.32 -22.38 5.51
N ASN A 64 18.23 -21.80 5.02
CA ASN A 64 18.07 -21.38 3.63
C ASN A 64 17.23 -20.09 3.60
N LYS A 65 17.92 -18.96 3.76
CA LYS A 65 17.32 -17.63 3.84
C LYS A 65 16.57 -17.29 2.55
N GLU A 66 17.15 -17.62 1.40
CA GLU A 66 16.62 -17.30 0.09
C GLU A 66 15.29 -18.01 -0.16
N ALA A 67 15.24 -19.32 0.05
CA ALA A 67 13.99 -20.09 -0.14
C ALA A 67 12.88 -19.66 0.83
N PHE A 68 13.26 -19.26 2.06
CA PHE A 68 12.30 -18.76 3.02
C PHE A 68 11.77 -17.37 2.60
N ALA A 69 12.64 -16.47 2.15
CA ALA A 69 12.26 -15.16 1.64
C ALA A 69 11.35 -15.26 0.41
N GLU A 70 11.67 -16.17 -0.53
CA GLU A 70 10.81 -16.44 -1.70
C GLU A 70 9.41 -16.93 -1.28
N LEU A 71 9.34 -17.84 -0.30
CA LEU A 71 8.04 -18.31 0.20
C LEU A 71 7.24 -17.19 0.87
N MET A 72 7.90 -16.33 1.66
CA MET A 72 7.26 -15.19 2.30
C MET A 72 6.80 -14.15 1.29
N LEU A 73 7.59 -13.89 0.25
CA LEU A 73 7.18 -13.00 -0.85
C LEU A 73 5.97 -13.58 -1.60
N LEU A 74 5.98 -14.86 -1.94
CA LEU A 74 4.83 -15.52 -2.56
C LEU A 74 3.58 -15.41 -1.68
N LYS A 75 3.74 -15.60 -0.38
CA LYS A 75 2.66 -15.47 0.61
C LYS A 75 2.12 -14.04 0.65
N GLU A 76 3.00 -13.03 0.73
CA GLU A 76 2.64 -11.62 0.69
C GLU A 76 1.86 -11.28 -0.59
N CYS A 77 2.35 -11.67 -1.77
CA CYS A 77 1.69 -11.44 -3.05
C CYS A 77 0.33 -12.12 -3.13
N THR A 78 0.21 -13.34 -2.62
CA THR A 78 -1.06 -14.08 -2.60
C THR A 78 -2.09 -13.34 -1.77
N TYR A 79 -1.79 -13.02 -0.52
CA TYR A 79 -2.74 -12.31 0.35
C TYR A 79 -3.00 -10.87 -0.13
N SER A 80 -1.99 -10.18 -0.64
CA SER A 80 -2.17 -8.84 -1.23
C SER A 80 -3.17 -8.87 -2.39
N HIS A 81 -3.08 -9.88 -3.26
CA HIS A 81 -4.06 -10.07 -4.33
C HIS A 81 -5.46 -10.37 -3.77
N MET A 82 -5.57 -11.29 -2.81
CA MET A 82 -6.86 -11.72 -2.22
C MET A 82 -7.57 -10.63 -1.42
N ILE A 83 -6.90 -9.56 -1.00
CA ILE A 83 -7.55 -8.39 -0.39
C ILE A 83 -8.49 -7.73 -1.40
N ASP A 84 -8.09 -7.58 -2.65
CA ASP A 84 -8.80 -6.78 -3.64
C ASP A 84 -9.53 -7.63 -4.70
N TYR A 85 -9.07 -8.86 -4.94
CA TYR A 85 -9.53 -9.74 -6.01
C TYR A 85 -9.77 -11.16 -5.51
N ASP A 86 -10.61 -11.90 -6.21
CA ASP A 86 -10.71 -13.34 -6.03
C ASP A 86 -9.51 -14.04 -6.69
N GLY A 87 -9.00 -15.10 -6.08
CA GLY A 87 -7.85 -15.82 -6.60
C GLY A 87 -7.55 -17.10 -5.82
N PRO A 88 -6.58 -17.90 -6.30
CA PRO A 88 -6.17 -19.12 -5.64
C PRO A 88 -5.48 -18.81 -4.30
N ASP A 89 -5.66 -19.69 -3.33
CA ASP A 89 -4.94 -19.63 -2.06
C ASP A 89 -3.47 -20.09 -2.20
N LEU A 90 -2.66 -19.85 -1.16
CA LEU A 90 -1.24 -20.21 -1.18
C LEU A 90 -1.00 -21.70 -1.44
N LYS A 91 -1.85 -22.58 -0.91
CA LYS A 91 -1.72 -24.03 -1.10
C LYS A 91 -1.99 -24.42 -2.55
N GLU A 92 -3.01 -23.83 -3.15
CA GLU A 92 -3.33 -24.01 -4.56
C GLU A 92 -2.18 -23.52 -5.44
N ILE A 93 -1.64 -22.33 -5.19
CA ILE A 93 -0.51 -21.76 -5.93
C ILE A 93 0.71 -22.68 -5.85
N LEU A 94 1.09 -23.15 -4.68
CA LEU A 94 2.22 -24.07 -4.48
C LEU A 94 2.03 -25.39 -5.24
N THR A 95 0.78 -25.81 -5.44
CA THR A 95 0.46 -27.05 -6.18
C THR A 95 0.56 -26.87 -7.69
N ILE A 96 0.10 -25.72 -8.23
CA ILE A 96 -0.03 -25.49 -9.68
C ILE A 96 1.14 -24.72 -10.28
N ARG A 97 2.03 -24.10 -9.48
CA ARG A 97 3.13 -23.22 -9.93
C ARG A 97 4.02 -23.85 -11.02
N GLY A 98 4.07 -25.17 -11.11
CA GLY A 98 4.82 -25.89 -12.14
C GLY A 98 4.01 -26.29 -13.38
N THR A 99 2.70 -26.22 -13.36
CA THR A 99 1.82 -26.87 -14.37
C THR A 99 0.88 -25.91 -15.10
N ASP A 100 0.27 -24.95 -14.40
CA ASP A 100 -0.68 -23.99 -14.98
C ASP A 100 -0.35 -22.57 -14.51
N LYS A 101 0.20 -21.77 -15.43
CA LYS A 101 0.59 -20.39 -15.13
C LYS A 101 -0.56 -19.40 -15.29
N GLY A 102 -1.61 -19.71 -16.03
CA GLY A 102 -2.65 -18.74 -16.37
C GLY A 102 -3.39 -18.21 -15.15
N ASN A 103 -3.72 -19.10 -14.21
CA ASN A 103 -4.46 -18.74 -13.00
C ASN A 103 -3.61 -18.05 -11.91
N ILE A 104 -2.28 -18.16 -12.00
CA ILE A 104 -1.36 -17.54 -11.04
C ILE A 104 -0.59 -16.35 -11.61
N THR A 105 -0.81 -16.00 -12.87
CA THR A 105 -0.13 -14.86 -13.53
C THR A 105 -0.23 -13.57 -12.73
N PRO A 106 -1.38 -13.17 -12.17
CA PRO A 106 -1.43 -11.97 -11.33
C PRO A 106 -0.47 -12.01 -10.13
N ILE A 107 -0.35 -13.17 -9.47
CA ILE A 107 0.55 -13.34 -8.32
C ILE A 107 2.01 -13.26 -8.76
N MET A 108 2.37 -13.87 -9.90
CA MET A 108 3.72 -13.79 -10.47
C MET A 108 4.09 -12.35 -10.86
N ASN A 109 3.13 -11.59 -11.39
CA ASN A 109 3.32 -10.17 -11.70
C ASN A 109 3.58 -9.35 -10.43
N LEU A 110 2.89 -9.69 -9.33
CA LEU A 110 3.14 -9.05 -8.04
C LEU A 110 4.54 -9.39 -7.50
N GLU A 111 4.98 -10.65 -7.59
CA GLU A 111 6.34 -11.02 -7.21
C GLU A 111 7.38 -10.18 -7.99
N ALA A 112 7.17 -9.99 -9.31
CA ALA A 112 8.02 -9.14 -10.14
C ALA A 112 7.96 -7.66 -9.70
N ALA A 113 6.78 -7.14 -9.38
CA ALA A 113 6.61 -5.76 -8.91
C ALA A 113 7.31 -5.50 -7.56
N TYR A 114 7.19 -6.42 -6.60
CA TYR A 114 7.93 -6.36 -5.33
C TYR A 114 9.44 -6.42 -5.54
N SER A 115 9.90 -7.26 -6.46
CA SER A 115 11.33 -7.38 -6.81
C SER A 115 11.86 -6.10 -7.45
N ALA A 116 11.13 -5.50 -8.39
CA ALA A 116 11.46 -4.23 -9.01
C ALA A 116 11.49 -3.09 -7.99
N ALA A 117 10.50 -3.03 -7.09
CA ALA A 117 10.37 -2.02 -6.05
C ALA A 117 11.58 -1.96 -5.09
N ALA A 118 12.32 -3.06 -4.95
CA ALA A 118 13.54 -3.09 -4.14
C ALA A 118 14.62 -2.11 -4.63
N ASN A 119 14.62 -1.75 -5.91
CA ASN A 119 15.60 -0.88 -6.55
C ASN A 119 15.02 0.47 -7.03
N LEU A 120 13.75 0.73 -6.75
CA LEU A 120 13.05 1.94 -7.17
C LEU A 120 12.83 2.88 -5.98
N GLU A 121 12.55 4.14 -6.29
CA GLU A 121 12.27 5.18 -5.29
C GLU A 121 10.76 5.43 -5.18
N ILE A 122 10.34 6.12 -4.11
CA ILE A 122 8.93 6.45 -3.91
C ILE A 122 8.62 7.81 -4.53
N HIS A 123 8.49 7.84 -5.86
CA HIS A 123 8.03 9.01 -6.61
C HIS A 123 7.16 8.59 -7.80
N ALA A 124 6.41 9.52 -8.37
CA ALA A 124 5.36 9.19 -9.34
C ALA A 124 5.81 8.29 -10.51
N PRO A 125 6.95 8.51 -11.20
CA PRO A 125 7.39 7.64 -12.29
C PRO A 125 7.64 6.20 -11.87
N ASP A 126 8.28 5.98 -10.72
CA ASP A 126 8.59 4.64 -10.24
C ASP A 126 7.33 3.92 -9.74
N LEU A 127 6.41 4.64 -9.11
CA LEU A 127 5.11 4.09 -8.72
C LEU A 127 4.28 3.70 -9.94
N SER A 128 4.32 4.49 -11.01
CA SER A 128 3.72 4.16 -12.31
C SER A 128 4.32 2.89 -12.91
N GLN A 129 5.63 2.72 -12.81
CA GLN A 129 6.33 1.53 -13.26
C GLN A 129 5.95 0.30 -12.42
N ILE A 130 5.94 0.41 -11.10
CA ILE A 130 5.51 -0.66 -10.18
C ILE A 130 4.08 -1.10 -10.51
N CYS A 131 3.17 -0.14 -10.70
CA CYS A 131 1.79 -0.43 -11.07
C CYS A 131 1.71 -1.17 -12.42
N GLY A 132 2.51 -0.75 -13.40
CA GLY A 132 2.59 -1.38 -14.72
C GLY A 132 3.06 -2.83 -14.65
N ILE A 133 4.12 -3.10 -13.89
CA ILE A 133 4.63 -4.46 -13.68
C ILE A 133 3.60 -5.32 -12.95
N ALA A 134 2.98 -4.81 -11.89
CA ALA A 134 1.96 -5.54 -11.14
C ALA A 134 0.76 -5.92 -11.99
N LEU A 135 0.38 -5.07 -12.94
CA LEU A 135 -0.78 -5.28 -13.82
C LEU A 135 -0.45 -6.20 -15.01
N ASN A 136 0.67 -5.97 -15.69
CA ASN A 136 0.96 -6.54 -17.01
C ASN A 136 2.14 -7.52 -16.99
N GLY A 137 2.91 -7.57 -15.91
CA GLY A 137 4.15 -8.33 -15.81
C GLY A 137 5.38 -7.56 -16.29
N GLU A 138 6.54 -8.10 -15.98
CA GLU A 138 7.83 -7.47 -16.27
C GLU A 138 8.13 -7.36 -17.78
N SER A 139 7.66 -8.32 -18.57
CA SER A 139 7.85 -8.33 -20.04
C SER A 139 7.10 -7.22 -20.76
N GLU A 140 6.00 -6.75 -20.19
CA GLU A 140 5.18 -5.65 -20.71
C GLU A 140 5.28 -4.43 -19.77
N ASN A 141 6.48 -4.12 -19.30
CA ASN A 141 6.75 -3.06 -18.33
C ASN A 141 6.45 -1.67 -18.91
N THR A 142 5.17 -1.41 -19.14
CA THR A 142 4.66 -0.10 -19.55
C THR A 142 4.17 0.62 -18.31
N PRO A 143 4.76 1.76 -17.92
CA PRO A 143 4.27 2.56 -16.81
C PRO A 143 2.79 2.92 -16.99
N ILE A 144 2.04 2.89 -15.90
CA ILE A 144 0.62 3.27 -15.90
C ILE A 144 0.51 4.74 -15.52
N ASP A 145 -0.14 5.52 -16.36
CA ASP A 145 -0.37 6.93 -16.10
C ASP A 145 -1.24 7.15 -14.85
N VAL A 146 -1.03 8.26 -14.20
CA VAL A 146 -1.94 8.76 -13.16
C VAL A 146 -3.32 8.95 -13.79
N ARG A 147 -4.36 8.52 -13.09
CA ARG A 147 -5.74 8.56 -13.61
C ARG A 147 -6.19 9.97 -13.98
N ALA A 148 -6.86 10.07 -15.09
CA ALA A 148 -7.52 11.29 -15.55
C ALA A 148 -9.01 11.37 -15.13
N HIS A 149 -9.57 10.25 -14.64
CA HIS A 149 -10.99 10.16 -14.28
C HIS A 149 -11.17 10.13 -12.78
N GLN A 150 -12.33 10.60 -12.32
CA GLN A 150 -12.72 10.55 -10.93
C GLN A 150 -12.98 9.11 -10.49
N THR A 151 -12.36 8.71 -9.40
CA THR A 151 -12.61 7.42 -8.73
C THR A 151 -13.28 7.63 -7.38
N PHE A 152 -13.87 6.58 -6.86
CA PHE A 152 -14.51 6.57 -5.54
C PHE A 152 -14.06 5.35 -4.75
N TRP A 153 -14.18 5.46 -3.45
CA TRP A 153 -13.81 4.40 -2.55
C TRP A 153 -14.74 3.21 -2.67
N LEU A 154 -14.17 2.05 -2.89
CA LEU A 154 -14.88 0.79 -2.80
C LEU A 154 -15.45 0.64 -1.38
N GLY A 155 -16.78 0.56 -1.30
CA GLY A 155 -17.50 0.39 -0.04
C GLY A 155 -17.84 1.66 0.72
N ALA A 156 -17.63 2.85 0.17
CA ALA A 156 -18.32 4.03 0.65
C ALA A 156 -19.83 3.75 0.57
N LYS A 157 -20.40 3.37 1.72
CA LYS A 157 -21.84 3.14 1.82
C LYS A 157 -22.54 4.44 1.46
N THR A 158 -22.97 4.52 0.21
CA THR A 158 -24.04 5.42 -0.25
C THR A 158 -23.77 6.90 -0.15
N ASN A 159 -22.59 7.44 -0.18
CA ASN A 159 -22.55 8.87 -0.05
C ASN A 159 -21.55 9.53 -0.95
N LEU A 160 -22.01 10.54 -1.56
CA LEU A 160 -21.36 11.62 -2.27
C LEU A 160 -20.00 12.08 -1.67
N LYS A 161 -19.59 11.51 -0.52
CA LYS A 161 -18.36 11.82 0.24
C LYS A 161 -17.24 10.79 0.10
N GLY A 162 -17.37 9.83 -0.79
CA GLY A 162 -16.39 8.74 -0.93
C GLY A 162 -15.47 8.88 -2.14
N TYR A 163 -15.30 10.08 -2.69
CA TYR A 163 -14.47 10.27 -3.87
C TYR A 163 -13.04 10.68 -3.50
N ASN A 164 -12.09 10.11 -4.22
CA ASN A 164 -10.67 10.46 -4.11
C ASN A 164 -10.40 11.87 -4.67
N PRO A 165 -9.20 12.46 -4.47
CA PRO A 165 -8.84 13.76 -5.03
C PRO A 165 -9.07 13.81 -6.55
N THR A 166 -9.57 14.93 -7.05
CA THR A 166 -9.80 15.15 -8.49
C THR A 166 -8.51 15.35 -9.28
N ALA A 167 -7.42 15.75 -8.60
CA ALA A 167 -6.10 15.96 -9.18
C ALA A 167 -5.06 15.16 -8.37
N PRO A 168 -4.99 13.83 -8.56
CA PRO A 168 -4.07 12.98 -7.80
C PRO A 168 -2.59 13.31 -8.06
N ASP A 169 -2.24 13.76 -9.26
CA ASP A 169 -0.92 14.22 -9.66
C ASP A 169 -0.43 15.46 -8.87
N ALA A 170 -1.35 16.28 -8.39
CA ALA A 170 -1.02 17.44 -7.56
C ALA A 170 -0.71 17.06 -6.09
N VAL A 171 -1.23 15.94 -5.61
CA VAL A 171 -1.09 15.50 -4.20
C VAL A 171 -0.04 14.39 -4.03
N LEU A 172 0.17 13.57 -5.04
CA LEU A 172 1.12 12.43 -4.98
C LEU A 172 2.56 12.85 -4.63
N PRO A 173 3.11 13.98 -5.11
CA PRO A 173 4.45 14.43 -4.74
C PRO A 173 4.65 14.71 -3.25
N ASP A 174 3.59 14.90 -2.47
CA ASP A 174 3.66 15.11 -1.02
C ASP A 174 4.30 13.90 -0.31
N ILE A 175 4.05 12.69 -0.78
CA ILE A 175 4.64 11.46 -0.23
C ILE A 175 6.16 11.49 -0.35
N SER A 176 6.69 11.77 -1.55
CA SER A 176 8.14 11.85 -1.78
C SER A 176 8.78 12.99 -0.99
N ALA A 177 8.11 14.15 -0.96
CA ALA A 177 8.58 15.30 -0.18
C ALA A 177 8.64 14.98 1.31
N TYR A 178 7.64 14.30 1.86
CA TYR A 178 7.62 13.86 3.25
C TYR A 178 8.75 12.89 3.56
N LEU A 179 8.93 11.87 2.74
CA LEU A 179 9.98 10.87 2.93
C LEU A 179 11.39 11.49 2.89
N TYR A 180 11.59 12.47 2.00
CA TYR A 180 12.87 13.15 1.86
C TYR A 180 13.18 14.09 3.04
N ASN A 181 12.17 14.78 3.59
CA ASN A 181 12.38 15.85 4.59
C ASN A 181 12.17 15.39 6.03
N ASP A 182 11.40 14.33 6.27
CA ASP A 182 11.13 13.88 7.63
C ASP A 182 12.16 12.82 8.07
N HIS A 183 12.94 13.15 9.08
CA HIS A 183 13.95 12.28 9.69
C HIS A 183 13.64 11.91 11.15
N ASN A 184 12.52 12.40 11.69
CA ASN A 184 12.22 12.28 13.12
C ASN A 184 11.08 11.32 13.43
N THR A 185 10.19 11.05 12.46
CA THR A 185 9.08 10.12 12.66
C THR A 185 9.60 8.69 12.68
N ASP A 186 9.10 7.90 13.63
CA ASP A 186 9.38 6.47 13.68
C ASP A 186 9.07 5.79 12.33
N PRO A 187 9.96 4.92 11.82
CA PRO A 187 9.80 4.31 10.50
C PRO A 187 8.50 3.53 10.30
N LEU A 188 7.99 2.86 11.34
CA LEU A 188 6.74 2.11 11.27
C LEU A 188 5.55 3.06 11.15
N ILE A 189 5.57 4.17 11.89
CA ILE A 189 4.57 5.23 11.75
C ILE A 189 4.68 5.87 10.36
N LYS A 190 5.89 6.15 9.90
CA LYS A 190 6.14 6.71 8.57
C LYS A 190 5.55 5.82 7.48
N ALA A 191 5.79 4.52 7.54
CA ALA A 191 5.23 3.55 6.60
C ALA A 191 3.70 3.53 6.63
N ALA A 192 3.10 3.58 7.83
CA ALA A 192 1.64 3.64 7.97
C ALA A 192 1.04 4.93 7.40
N LEU A 193 1.67 6.08 7.65
CA LEU A 193 1.22 7.38 7.12
C LEU A 193 1.33 7.43 5.59
N VAL A 194 2.43 6.94 5.03
CA VAL A 194 2.64 6.88 3.57
C VAL A 194 1.61 5.95 2.93
N HIS A 195 1.37 4.78 3.51
CA HIS A 195 0.36 3.85 3.03
C HIS A 195 -1.03 4.49 3.06
N TYR A 196 -1.44 5.07 4.19
CA TYR A 196 -2.71 5.79 4.31
C TYR A 196 -2.85 6.91 3.28
N GLN A 197 -1.83 7.76 3.15
CA GLN A 197 -1.83 8.87 2.20
C GLN A 197 -2.02 8.38 0.76
N PHE A 198 -1.30 7.33 0.37
CA PHE A 198 -1.41 6.74 -0.96
C PHE A 198 -2.81 6.17 -1.23
N GLU A 199 -3.37 5.43 -0.25
CA GLU A 199 -4.73 4.90 -0.34
C GLU A 199 -5.78 6.01 -0.46
N MET A 200 -5.56 7.17 0.21
CA MET A 200 -6.45 8.33 0.07
C MET A 200 -6.37 8.98 -1.30
N ILE A 201 -5.17 9.07 -1.87
CA ILE A 201 -4.94 9.68 -3.19
C ILE A 201 -5.50 8.80 -4.31
N HIS A 202 -5.28 7.49 -4.23
CA HIS A 202 -5.72 6.53 -5.24
C HIS A 202 -5.31 6.96 -6.66
N PRO A 203 -4.01 7.09 -6.95
CA PRO A 203 -3.55 7.80 -8.14
C PRO A 203 -3.78 7.05 -9.45
N PHE A 204 -4.02 5.74 -9.43
CA PHE A 204 -4.18 4.91 -10.63
C PHE A 204 -5.63 4.47 -10.83
N GLU A 205 -5.96 4.03 -12.05
CA GLU A 205 -7.29 3.46 -12.35
C GLU A 205 -7.51 2.10 -11.66
N ARG A 206 -6.43 1.35 -11.41
CA ARG A 206 -6.44 0.00 -10.81
C ARG A 206 -5.21 -0.22 -9.94
N TYR A 207 -5.22 -1.26 -9.12
CA TYR A 207 -4.08 -1.76 -8.35
C TYR A 207 -3.54 -0.80 -7.29
N ASN A 208 -4.30 0.24 -6.92
CA ASN A 208 -3.85 1.18 -5.88
C ASN A 208 -3.56 0.47 -4.56
N GLY A 209 -4.47 -0.37 -4.05
CA GLY A 209 -4.25 -1.13 -2.82
C GLY A 209 -3.00 -2.02 -2.89
N ILE A 210 -2.74 -2.65 -4.03
CA ILE A 210 -1.54 -3.44 -4.27
C ILE A 210 -0.29 -2.57 -4.19
N VAL A 211 -0.26 -1.46 -4.93
CA VAL A 211 0.88 -0.52 -4.91
C VAL A 211 1.06 0.08 -3.51
N GLY A 212 -0.02 0.45 -2.84
CA GLY A 212 -0.01 0.96 -1.46
C GLY A 212 0.64 -0.02 -0.48
N ARG A 213 0.38 -1.33 -0.61
CA ARG A 213 1.01 -2.35 0.22
C ARG A 213 2.48 -2.58 -0.14
N ILE A 214 2.87 -2.45 -1.42
CA ILE A 214 4.28 -2.47 -1.86
C ILE A 214 5.07 -1.28 -1.28
N LEU A 215 4.44 -0.13 -1.09
CA LEU A 215 5.10 1.04 -0.49
C LEU A 215 5.61 0.78 0.93
N VAL A 216 4.93 -0.06 1.72
CA VAL A 216 5.32 -0.31 3.11
C VAL A 216 6.74 -0.89 3.21
N PRO A 217 7.09 -2.01 2.56
CA PRO A 217 8.47 -2.52 2.58
C PRO A 217 9.47 -1.57 1.89
N MET A 218 9.04 -0.73 0.92
CA MET A 218 9.93 0.30 0.34
C MET A 218 10.32 1.35 1.38
N VAL A 219 9.38 1.85 2.17
CA VAL A 219 9.65 2.82 3.26
C VAL A 219 10.55 2.20 4.33
N LEU A 220 10.37 0.91 4.62
CA LEU A 220 11.10 0.19 5.67
C LEU A 220 12.45 -0.37 5.20
N ARG A 221 12.79 -0.23 3.92
CA ARG A 221 13.97 -0.82 3.28
C ARG A 221 15.28 -0.57 4.03
N ASP A 222 15.50 0.66 4.45
CA ASP A 222 16.76 1.09 5.06
C ASP A 222 16.78 0.91 6.59
N VAL A 223 15.68 0.45 7.19
CA VAL A 223 15.50 0.39 8.63
C VAL A 223 15.43 -1.02 9.18
N ILE A 224 14.77 -1.92 8.45
CA ILE A 224 14.51 -3.29 8.92
C ILE A 224 15.48 -4.31 8.28
N GLY A 225 16.32 -3.87 7.34
CA GLY A 225 17.29 -4.77 6.69
C GLY A 225 16.63 -5.98 6.02
N ASP A 226 17.25 -7.16 6.17
CA ASP A 226 16.78 -8.39 5.53
C ASP A 226 15.48 -8.93 6.16
N ALA A 227 15.17 -8.58 7.41
CA ALA A 227 13.96 -9.03 8.08
C ALA A 227 12.68 -8.54 7.39
N ARG A 228 12.72 -7.43 6.63
CA ARG A 228 11.59 -6.94 5.84
C ARG A 228 11.04 -7.98 4.87
N GLN A 229 11.90 -8.83 4.32
CA GLN A 229 11.52 -9.88 3.38
C GLN A 229 10.70 -11.00 4.05
N LEU A 230 10.71 -11.05 5.37
CA LEU A 230 10.00 -12.05 6.17
C LEU A 230 8.69 -11.51 6.75
N ILE A 231 8.40 -10.23 6.56
CA ILE A 231 7.16 -9.62 7.04
C ILE A 231 6.08 -9.83 6.00
N CYS A 232 5.05 -10.59 6.35
CA CYS A 232 3.85 -10.76 5.53
C CYS A 232 2.73 -9.87 6.08
N LEU A 233 2.74 -8.59 5.67
CA LEU A 233 1.74 -7.61 6.09
C LEU A 233 0.35 -7.95 5.56
N SER A 234 0.28 -8.36 4.29
CA SER A 234 -0.99 -8.59 3.60
C SER A 234 -1.78 -9.75 4.19
N GLU A 235 -1.15 -10.76 4.80
CA GLU A 235 -1.87 -11.79 5.53
C GLU A 235 -2.65 -11.21 6.71
N CYS A 236 -2.00 -10.35 7.49
CA CYS A 236 -2.65 -9.68 8.63
C CYS A 236 -3.81 -8.79 8.16
N LEU A 237 -3.60 -8.01 7.11
CA LEU A 237 -4.63 -7.15 6.53
C LEU A 237 -5.79 -7.97 5.95
N TYR A 238 -5.52 -9.10 5.30
CA TYR A 238 -6.53 -9.98 4.74
C TYR A 238 -7.43 -10.57 5.83
N HIS A 239 -6.86 -11.08 6.90
CA HIS A 239 -7.63 -11.65 8.01
C HIS A 239 -8.43 -10.58 8.78
N ASN A 240 -8.00 -9.32 8.74
CA ASN A 240 -8.67 -8.18 9.36
C ASN A 240 -9.26 -7.21 8.32
N LYS A 241 -9.64 -7.71 7.14
CA LYS A 241 -10.00 -6.92 5.96
C LYS A 241 -11.08 -5.86 6.24
N ASN A 242 -12.10 -6.20 6.99
CA ASN A 242 -13.18 -5.25 7.31
C ASN A 242 -12.66 -4.10 8.18
N GLU A 243 -11.89 -4.40 9.22
CA GLU A 243 -11.28 -3.40 10.09
C GLU A 243 -10.29 -2.52 9.33
N TYR A 244 -9.45 -3.12 8.48
CA TYR A 244 -8.52 -2.40 7.62
C TYR A 244 -9.24 -1.36 6.75
N PHE A 245 -10.30 -1.74 6.05
CA PHE A 245 -11.07 -0.80 5.24
C PHE A 245 -11.86 0.22 6.06
N ASP A 246 -12.34 -0.15 7.25
CA ASP A 246 -13.03 0.80 8.14
C ASP A 246 -12.07 1.84 8.70
N LEU A 247 -10.85 1.45 9.04
CA LEU A 247 -9.79 2.38 9.48
C LEU A 247 -9.34 3.33 8.37
N LEU A 248 -9.22 2.85 7.13
CA LEU A 248 -8.92 3.72 5.99
C LEU A 248 -10.02 4.78 5.75
N ARG A 249 -11.28 4.49 6.14
CA ARG A 249 -12.44 5.39 5.95
C ARG A 249 -12.71 6.33 7.12
N SER A 250 -12.06 6.10 8.26
CA SER A 250 -12.27 6.90 9.47
C SER A 250 -11.48 8.22 9.41
#